data_e2e144272c58a980c0c9c78335ecac5a
#
_entry.id   e2e144272c58a980c0c9c78335ecac5a
#
_cell.length_a   1.000
_cell.length_b   1.000
_cell.length_c   1.000
_cell.angle_alpha   90.00
_cell.angle_beta   90.00
_cell.angle_gamma   90.00
#
_symmetry.space_group_name_H-M   'P 1'
#
loop_
_entity.id
_entity.type
_entity.pdbx_description
1 polymer ?
#
loop_
_entity_poly.entity_id
_entity_poly.type
_entity_poly.pdbx_seq_one_letter_code
_entity_poly.pdbx_strand_id
1 'polypeptide(L)'
;VNEVCNTVAKTFNKPVQTFIVKSRQTQPQKEILTLPQKRDNVAGAFAVNGDITTKRILLVDDLFDSGATIEEITRLLRKHGAANINVLTLTRTIHSDL
;
A
#
# COMPACT_ATOMS: atom_id res chain seq x y z
N VAL A 1 -7.13 8.16 -2.79
CA VAL A 1 -6.84 6.74 -3.03
C VAL A 1 -8.12 5.91 -3.09
N ASN A 2 -9.06 6.16 -2.20
CA ASN A 2 -10.32 5.40 -2.20
C ASN A 2 -11.11 5.55 -3.49
N GLU A 3 -11.15 6.74 -4.05
CA GLU A 3 -11.83 6.98 -5.32
C GLU A 3 -11.18 6.21 -6.46
N VAL A 4 -9.86 6.17 -6.48
CA VAL A 4 -9.11 5.42 -7.49
C VAL A 4 -9.34 3.92 -7.31
N CYS A 5 -9.31 3.42 -6.08
CA CYS A 5 -9.61 2.01 -5.80
C CYS A 5 -11.00 1.64 -6.30
N ASN A 6 -11.98 2.49 -6.04
CA ASN A 6 -13.35 2.24 -6.50
C ASN A 6 -13.44 2.23 -8.02
N THR A 7 -12.77 3.16 -8.70
CA THR A 7 -12.75 3.20 -10.15
C THR A 7 -12.10 1.96 -10.76
N VAL A 8 -10.95 1.57 -10.24
CA VAL A 8 -10.24 0.37 -10.70
C VAL A 8 -11.09 -0.89 -10.46
N ALA A 9 -11.68 -1.00 -9.28
CA ALA A 9 -12.53 -2.14 -8.94
C ALA A 9 -13.72 -2.25 -9.89
N LYS A 10 -14.34 -1.13 -10.21
CA LYS A 10 -15.46 -1.08 -11.13
C LYS A 10 -15.05 -1.51 -12.54
N THR A 11 -13.92 -0.99 -13.02
CA THR A 11 -13.40 -1.28 -14.35
C THR A 11 -13.12 -2.77 -14.54
N PHE A 12 -12.56 -3.41 -13.53
CA PHE A 12 -12.19 -4.83 -13.57
C PHE A 12 -13.22 -5.75 -12.92
N ASN A 13 -14.33 -5.20 -12.47
CA ASN A 13 -15.40 -5.96 -11.80
C ASN A 13 -14.86 -6.77 -10.61
N LYS A 14 -14.07 -6.10 -9.76
CA LYS A 14 -13.47 -6.70 -8.58
C LYS A 14 -13.85 -5.92 -7.32
N PRO A 15 -13.96 -6.60 -6.17
CA PRO A 15 -14.30 -5.89 -4.95
C PRO A 15 -13.13 -5.09 -4.40
N VAL A 16 -13.42 -3.99 -3.71
CA VAL A 16 -12.45 -3.32 -2.86
C VAL A 16 -12.54 -3.97 -1.50
N GLN A 17 -11.40 -4.45 -1.00
CA GLN A 17 -11.33 -5.12 0.28
C GLN A 17 -10.36 -4.39 1.20
N THR A 18 -10.67 -4.39 2.49
CA THR A 18 -9.80 -3.81 3.50
C THR A 18 -9.17 -4.94 4.30
N PHE A 19 -8.06 -5.48 3.79
CA PHE A 19 -7.31 -6.53 4.46
C PHE A 19 -6.18 -6.00 5.33
N ILE A 20 -5.77 -4.76 5.10
CA ILE A 20 -4.62 -4.17 5.80
C ILE A 20 -5.13 -3.18 6.81
N VAL A 21 -4.71 -3.35 8.05
CA VAL A 21 -5.02 -2.41 9.13
C VAL A 21 -3.74 -1.97 9.80
N LYS A 22 -3.72 -0.75 10.32
CA LYS A 22 -2.60 -0.28 11.12
C LYS A 22 -2.67 -0.88 12.51
N SER A 23 -1.57 -1.49 12.94
CA SER A 23 -1.46 -2.08 14.27
C SER A 23 -0.83 -1.12 15.28
N ARG A 24 -0.21 -0.04 14.84
CA ARG A 24 0.34 1.01 15.69
C ARG A 24 0.41 2.34 14.96
N GLN A 25 0.62 3.41 15.71
CA GLN A 25 0.82 4.74 15.16
C GLN A 25 2.18 4.85 14.49
N THR A 26 2.24 5.56 13.39
CA THR A 26 3.49 5.87 12.70
C THR A 26 3.58 7.38 12.49
N GLN A 27 4.80 7.88 12.30
CA GLN A 27 5.00 9.26 11.88
C GLN A 27 4.74 9.41 10.38
N PRO A 28 4.34 10.60 9.91
CA PRO A 28 4.24 10.83 8.48
C PRO A 28 5.58 10.57 7.80
N GLN A 29 5.58 9.71 6.78
CA GLN A 29 6.79 9.30 6.09
C GLN A 29 7.55 10.47 5.47
N LYS A 30 6.83 11.50 5.01
CA LYS A 30 7.44 12.69 4.42
C LYS A 30 8.29 13.50 5.39
N GLU A 31 8.12 13.28 6.70
CA GLU A 31 8.89 13.97 7.73
C GLU A 31 10.16 13.23 8.11
N ILE A 32 10.35 12.04 7.58
CA ILE A 32 11.48 11.17 7.91
C ILE A 32 12.54 11.30 6.81
N LEU A 33 13.79 11.54 7.22
CA LEU A 33 14.83 11.97 6.30
C LEU A 33 15.49 10.84 5.51
N THR A 34 15.66 9.67 6.11
CA THR A 34 16.42 8.59 5.49
C THR A 34 15.57 7.37 5.22
N LEU A 35 15.95 6.59 4.22
CA LEU A 35 15.25 5.34 3.90
C LEU A 35 15.28 4.33 5.04
N PRO A 36 16.41 4.08 5.72
CA PRO A 36 16.39 3.18 6.88
C PRO A 36 15.41 3.62 7.96
N GLN A 37 15.34 4.91 8.24
CA GLN A 37 14.39 5.45 9.21
C GLN A 37 12.94 5.29 8.75
N LYS A 38 12.68 5.45 7.45
CA LYS A 38 11.36 5.24 6.89
C LYS A 38 10.93 3.77 7.01
N ARG A 39 11.85 2.86 6.77
CA ARG A 39 11.60 1.43 6.95
C ARG A 39 11.28 1.09 8.41
N ASP A 40 12.06 1.63 9.33
CA ASP A 40 11.83 1.42 10.77
C ASP A 40 10.48 1.99 11.20
N ASN A 41 10.09 3.13 10.65
CA ASN A 41 8.83 3.77 10.99
C ASN A 41 7.62 2.86 10.66
N VAL A 42 7.70 2.11 9.57
CA VAL A 42 6.58 1.27 9.14
C VAL A 42 6.74 -0.21 9.48
N ALA A 43 7.92 -0.62 9.94
CA ALA A 43 8.17 -2.03 10.28
C ALA A 43 7.18 -2.50 11.34
N GLY A 44 6.45 -3.58 11.06
CA GLY A 44 5.45 -4.11 11.98
C GLY A 44 4.27 -3.20 12.25
N ALA A 45 4.09 -2.13 11.47
CA ALA A 45 3.02 -1.17 11.69
C ALA A 45 1.67 -1.63 11.13
N PHE A 46 1.67 -2.68 10.33
CA PHE A 46 0.48 -3.16 9.66
C PHE A 46 0.19 -4.62 10.01
N ALA A 47 -1.07 -4.97 9.93
CA ALA A 47 -1.52 -6.35 10.13
C ALA A 47 -2.52 -6.72 9.05
N VAL A 48 -2.60 -8.00 8.74
CA VAL A 48 -3.60 -8.52 7.81
C VAL A 48 -4.84 -8.90 8.59
N ASN A 49 -5.98 -8.40 8.13
CA ASN A 49 -7.28 -8.71 8.69
C ASN A 49 -8.04 -9.57 7.67
N GLY A 50 -8.24 -10.84 8.00
CA GLY A 50 -8.91 -11.78 7.13
C GLY A 50 -7.95 -12.78 6.50
N ASP A 51 -8.50 -13.71 5.73
CA ASP A 51 -7.73 -14.74 5.04
C ASP A 51 -7.44 -14.31 3.62
N ILE A 52 -6.17 -14.11 3.31
CA ILE A 52 -5.72 -13.75 1.96
C ILE A 52 -4.94 -14.88 1.28
N THR A 53 -4.92 -16.07 1.87
CA THR A 53 -4.20 -17.21 1.32
C THR A 53 -4.67 -17.48 -0.12
N THR A 54 -3.73 -17.58 -1.03
CA THR A 54 -3.93 -17.81 -2.46
C THR A 54 -4.67 -16.70 -3.21
N LYS A 55 -4.97 -15.59 -2.58
CA LYS A 55 -5.62 -14.47 -3.27
C LYS A 55 -4.65 -13.71 -4.16
N ARG A 56 -5.19 -13.16 -5.22
CA ARG A 56 -4.47 -12.27 -6.13
C ARG A 56 -4.87 -10.85 -5.77
N ILE A 57 -3.90 -10.04 -5.38
CA ILE A 57 -4.15 -8.73 -4.80
C ILE A 57 -3.53 -7.64 -5.67
N LEU A 58 -4.30 -6.60 -5.90
CA LEU A 58 -3.80 -5.35 -6.47
C LEU A 58 -3.76 -4.33 -5.32
N LEU A 59 -2.56 -3.91 -4.97
CA LEU A 59 -2.32 -2.88 -3.97
C LEU A 59 -2.25 -1.54 -4.66
N VAL A 60 -3.12 -0.61 -4.28
CA VAL A 60 -3.13 0.74 -4.84
C VAL A 60 -2.64 1.70 -3.78
N ASP A 61 -1.65 2.50 -4.11
CA ASP A 61 -1.10 3.47 -3.19
C ASP A 61 -0.64 4.73 -3.92
N ASP A 62 -0.57 5.80 -3.17
CA ASP A 62 -0.10 7.08 -3.64
C ASP A 62 1.36 7.23 -3.23
N LEU A 63 2.26 7.15 -4.20
CA LEU A 63 3.68 7.12 -3.92
C LEU A 63 4.24 8.53 -3.85
N PHE A 64 4.28 9.09 -2.62
CA PHE A 64 4.91 10.37 -2.39
C PHE A 64 6.35 10.25 -1.93
N ASP A 65 6.86 9.04 -1.75
CA ASP A 65 8.07 8.87 -1.03
C ASP A 65 8.83 7.62 -1.48
N SER A 66 9.68 7.08 -0.70
CA SER A 66 10.62 6.02 -1.06
C SER A 66 10.03 4.63 -1.25
N GLY A 67 8.75 4.48 -1.04
CA GLY A 67 8.11 3.17 -1.18
C GLY A 67 8.26 2.25 0.02
N ALA A 68 8.78 2.74 1.14
CA ALA A 68 8.97 1.90 2.33
C ALA A 68 7.66 1.28 2.83
N THR A 69 6.57 2.04 2.77
CA THR A 69 5.25 1.54 3.15
C THR A 69 4.80 0.41 2.24
N ILE A 70 4.97 0.57 0.92
CA ILE A 70 4.62 -0.46 -0.06
C ILE A 70 5.47 -1.72 0.15
N GLU A 71 6.77 -1.56 0.41
CA GLU A 71 7.65 -2.69 0.72
C GLU A 71 7.14 -3.48 1.93
N GLU A 72 6.80 -2.78 2.99
CA GLU A 72 6.36 -3.42 4.23
C GLU A 72 5.03 -4.16 4.02
N ILE A 73 4.07 -3.53 3.36
CA ILE A 73 2.77 -4.14 3.10
C ILE A 73 2.92 -5.34 2.17
N THR A 74 3.75 -5.24 1.12
CA THR A 74 3.99 -6.33 0.19
C THR A 74 4.61 -7.54 0.90
N ARG A 75 5.59 -7.28 1.76
CA ARG A 75 6.22 -8.31 2.56
C ARG A 75 5.19 -9.02 3.46
N LEU A 76 4.33 -8.24 4.08
CA LEU A 76 3.29 -8.76 4.95
C LEU A 76 2.28 -9.63 4.20
N LEU A 77 1.85 -9.18 3.02
CA LEU A 77 0.91 -9.92 2.19
C LEU A 77 1.51 -11.26 1.74
N ARG A 78 2.77 -11.27 1.35
CA ARG A 78 3.47 -12.51 0.98
C ARG A 78 3.57 -13.46 2.15
N LYS A 79 3.89 -12.94 3.32
CA LYS A 79 3.98 -13.76 4.54
C LYS A 79 2.65 -14.44 4.85
N HIS A 80 1.53 -13.80 4.52
CA HIS A 80 0.20 -14.35 4.75
C HIS A 80 -0.32 -15.19 3.59
N GLY A 81 0.53 -15.49 2.61
CA GLY A 81 0.20 -16.48 1.58
C GLY A 81 -0.52 -15.96 0.36
N ALA A 82 -0.50 -14.65 0.10
CA ALA A 82 -1.06 -14.12 -1.13
C ALA A 82 -0.36 -14.75 -2.34
N ALA A 83 -1.12 -15.18 -3.33
CA ALA A 83 -0.59 -15.87 -4.49
C ALA A 83 0.08 -14.92 -5.47
N ASN A 84 -0.43 -13.71 -5.58
CA ASN A 84 0.07 -12.72 -6.51
C ASN A 84 -0.19 -11.32 -5.95
N ILE A 85 0.82 -10.48 -6.02
CA ILE A 85 0.73 -9.09 -5.55
C ILE A 85 1.23 -8.19 -6.66
N ASN A 86 0.35 -7.34 -7.16
CA ASN A 86 0.70 -6.27 -8.08
C ASN A 86 0.49 -4.95 -7.39
N VAL A 87 1.32 -3.98 -7.71
CA VAL A 87 1.26 -2.65 -7.11
C VAL A 87 0.97 -1.63 -8.19
N LEU A 88 -0.05 -0.84 -7.96
CA LEU A 88 -0.36 0.32 -8.78
C LEU A 88 -0.05 1.56 -7.98
N THR A 89 0.91 2.34 -8.44
CA THR A 89 1.26 3.59 -7.80
C THR A 89 0.71 4.76 -8.61
N LEU A 90 0.25 5.76 -7.89
CA LEU A 90 -0.31 6.95 -8.50
C LEU A 90 0.73 8.04 -8.41
N THR A 91 1.15 8.51 -9.57
CA THR A 91 2.09 9.62 -9.63
C THR A 91 1.29 10.90 -9.68
N ARG A 92 1.52 11.77 -8.71
CA ARG A 92 0.92 13.09 -8.77
C ARG A 92 1.75 13.95 -9.68
N THR A 93 1.20 14.27 -10.81
CA THR A 93 1.83 15.24 -11.69
C THR A 93 1.38 16.62 -11.26
N ILE A 94 2.31 17.41 -10.78
CA ILE A 94 2.04 18.80 -10.56
C ILE A 94 2.21 19.48 -11.90
N HIS A 95 1.12 19.88 -12.46
CA HIS A 95 1.17 20.65 -13.65
C HIS A 95 1.39 22.05 -13.28
N SER A 96 2.53 22.45 -13.48
CA SER A 96 2.73 23.83 -13.49
C SER A 96 2.31 24.30 -14.81
N ASP A 97 1.49 23.81 -15.49
CA ASP A 97 1.12 24.32 -16.63
C ASP A 97 1.72 25.25 -17.21
N LEU A 98 2.65 24.85 -16.93
CA LEU A 98 3.02 24.97 -17.97
C LEU A 98 2.70 26.10 -18.79
#